data_6353e82aaa5831c2497724c90322189e
#
_entry.id   6353e82aaa5831c2497724c90322189e
#
_cell.length_a   1.000
_cell.length_b   1.000
_cell.length_c   1.000
_cell.angle_alpha   90.00
_cell.angle_beta   90.00
_cell.angle_gamma   90.00
#
_symmetry.space_group_name_H-M   'P 1'
#
loop_
_entity.id
_entity.type
_entity.pdbx_description
1 polymer ?
#
loop_
_entity_poly.entity_id
_entity_poly.type
_entity_poly.pdbx_seq_one_letter_code
_entity_poly.pdbx_strand_id
1 'polypeptide(L)' 'MSARKVVNELLAQKASLPRISEVNTMEWSVNVDSLTDEELLKVVAKLAQRGIEANFERQLGFVAHFKLRWA' A
#
# COMPACT_ATOMS: atom_id res chain seq x y z
N MET A 1 -11.93 -6.91 6.60
CA MET A 1 -10.87 -6.35 5.72
C MET A 1 -9.97 -7.49 5.25
N SER A 2 -9.59 -7.51 4.01
CA SER A 2 -8.68 -8.51 3.47
C SER A 2 -7.47 -7.84 2.85
N ALA A 3 -6.38 -8.60 2.70
CA ALA A 3 -5.18 -8.10 2.04
C ALA A 3 -5.50 -7.59 0.62
N ARG A 4 -6.40 -8.27 -0.08
CA ARG A 4 -6.82 -7.85 -1.41
C ARG A 4 -7.45 -6.46 -1.42
N LYS A 5 -8.28 -6.15 -0.42
CA LYS A 5 -8.89 -4.83 -0.32
C LYS A 5 -7.85 -3.75 -0.07
N VAL A 6 -6.84 -4.04 0.74
CA VAL A 6 -5.75 -3.10 0.98
C VAL A 6 -4.99 -2.83 -0.32
N VAL A 7 -4.66 -3.87 -1.07
CA VAL A 7 -4.00 -3.72 -2.37
C VAL A 7 -4.84 -2.84 -3.29
N ASN A 8 -6.13 -3.13 -3.38
CA ASN A 8 -7.04 -2.39 -4.26
C ASN A 8 -7.13 -0.92 -3.85
N GLU A 9 -7.19 -0.63 -2.56
CA GLU A 9 -7.23 0.75 -2.08
C GLU A 9 -5.95 1.49 -2.45
N LEU A 10 -4.78 0.88 -2.23
CA LEU A 10 -3.51 1.50 -2.56
C LEU A 10 -3.39 1.76 -4.06
N LEU A 11 -3.80 0.81 -4.89
CA LEU A 11 -3.78 0.97 -6.34
C LEU A 11 -4.74 2.08 -6.79
N ALA A 12 -5.92 2.18 -6.15
CA ALA A 12 -6.87 3.24 -6.46
C ALA A 12 -6.30 4.61 -6.11
N GLN A 13 -5.63 4.74 -4.97
CA GLN A 13 -4.99 5.99 -4.59
C GLN A 13 -3.85 6.36 -5.54
N LYS A 14 -3.04 5.36 -5.94
CA LYS A 14 -1.99 5.59 -6.93
C LYS A 14 -2.58 6.10 -8.25
N ALA A 15 -3.68 5.50 -8.70
CA ALA A 15 -4.34 5.88 -9.95
C ALA A 15 -4.94 7.28 -9.89
N SER A 16 -5.27 7.79 -8.70
CA SER A 16 -5.85 9.12 -8.54
C SER A 16 -4.80 10.24 -8.50
N LEU A 17 -3.52 9.88 -8.44
CA LEU A 17 -2.45 10.88 -8.44
C LEU A 17 -2.36 11.58 -9.81
N PRO A 18 -1.98 12.88 -9.82
CA PRO A 18 -1.74 13.56 -11.09
C PRO A 18 -0.67 12.82 -11.90
N ARG A 19 -0.85 12.74 -13.21
CA ARG A 19 0.13 12.12 -14.09
C ARG A 19 1.27 13.08 -14.36
N ILE A 20 2.05 13.34 -13.34
CA ILE A 20 3.26 14.13 -13.44
C ILE A 20 4.40 13.13 -13.49
N SER A 21 5.21 13.18 -14.52
CA SER A 21 6.27 12.21 -14.79
C SER A 21 7.28 12.08 -13.65
N GLU A 22 7.37 13.07 -12.78
CA GLU A 22 8.31 13.09 -11.68
C GLU A 22 7.77 12.46 -10.39
N VAL A 23 6.46 12.22 -10.32
CA VAL A 23 5.85 11.63 -9.13
C VAL A 23 5.89 10.12 -9.26
N ASN A 24 6.77 9.50 -8.48
CA ASN A 24 6.92 8.04 -8.46
C ASN A 24 6.88 7.48 -7.04
N THR A 25 6.38 8.26 -6.08
CA THR A 25 6.24 7.84 -4.69
C THR A 25 4.88 8.28 -4.16
N MET A 26 4.42 7.56 -3.16
CA MET A 26 3.15 7.86 -2.52
C MET A 26 3.16 7.32 -1.09
N GLU A 27 2.48 8.01 -0.18
CA GLU A 27 2.26 7.54 1.17
C GLU A 27 0.77 7.54 1.44
N TRP A 28 0.29 6.49 2.09
CA TRP A 28 -1.13 6.35 2.40
C TRP A 28 -1.33 5.50 3.64
N SER A 29 -2.18 5.98 4.54
CA SER A 29 -2.55 5.22 5.74
C SER A 29 -3.85 4.49 5.48
N VAL A 30 -3.88 3.21 5.82
CA VAL A 30 -5.01 2.33 5.57
C VAL A 30 -5.47 1.73 6.89
N ASN A 31 -6.79 1.69 7.10
CA ASN A 31 -7.35 0.92 8.20
C ASN A 31 -7.27 -0.56 7.83
N VAL A 32 -6.49 -1.32 8.58
CA VAL A 32 -6.24 -2.73 8.30
C VAL A 32 -6.94 -3.66 9.29
N ASP A 33 -7.72 -3.08 10.22
CA ASP A 33 -8.48 -3.83 11.23
C ASP A 33 -7.64 -4.90 11.90
N SER A 34 -8.03 -6.17 11.73
CA SER A 34 -7.38 -7.31 12.36
C SER A 34 -6.34 -8.00 11.47
N LEU A 35 -5.95 -7.38 10.36
CA LEU A 35 -4.93 -7.99 9.49
C LEU A 35 -3.61 -8.13 10.24
N THR A 36 -2.99 -9.30 10.10
CA THR A 36 -1.69 -9.57 10.70
C THR A 36 -0.57 -8.98 9.85
N ASP A 37 0.62 -8.89 10.45
CA ASP A 37 1.79 -8.42 9.69
C ASP A 37 2.10 -9.36 8.52
N GLU A 38 1.84 -10.67 8.66
CA GLU A 38 2.00 -11.60 7.54
C GLU A 38 1.10 -11.25 6.38
N GLU A 39 -0.14 -10.87 6.66
CA GLU A 39 -1.07 -10.45 5.62
C GLU A 39 -0.64 -9.13 4.97
N LEU A 40 -0.08 -8.22 5.76
CA LEU A 40 0.46 -6.97 5.22
C LEU A 40 1.69 -7.23 4.35
N LEU A 41 2.51 -8.23 4.69
CA LEU A 41 3.61 -8.65 3.82
C LEU A 41 3.11 -9.22 2.50
N LYS A 42 1.95 -9.88 2.50
CA LYS A 42 1.32 -10.34 1.25
C LYS A 42 0.90 -9.16 0.38
N VAL A 43 0.44 -8.07 1.01
CA VAL A 43 0.13 -6.83 0.28
C VAL A 43 1.39 -6.31 -0.41
N VAL A 44 2.50 -6.25 0.33
CA VAL A 44 3.79 -5.82 -0.22
C VAL A 44 4.21 -6.70 -1.40
N ALA A 45 4.08 -8.02 -1.27
CA ALA A 45 4.44 -8.96 -2.33
C ALA A 45 3.57 -8.77 -3.58
N LYS A 46 2.27 -8.56 -3.40
CA LYS A 46 1.37 -8.33 -4.54
C LYS A 46 1.69 -7.03 -5.27
N LEU A 47 2.03 -5.98 -4.54
CA LEU A 47 2.43 -4.72 -5.14
C LEU A 47 3.77 -4.88 -5.87
N ALA A 48 4.69 -5.66 -5.32
CA ALA A 48 5.97 -5.93 -5.98
C ALA A 48 5.77 -6.63 -7.33
N GLN A 49 4.78 -7.52 -7.44
CA GLN A 49 4.46 -8.18 -8.70
C GLN A 49 3.99 -7.19 -9.77
N ARG A 50 3.55 -6.02 -9.36
CA ARG A 50 3.12 -4.95 -10.27
C ARG A 50 4.20 -3.87 -10.47
N GLY A 51 5.42 -4.15 -10.03
CA GLY A 51 6.52 -3.18 -10.15
C GLY A 51 6.49 -2.06 -9.13
N ILE A 52 5.74 -2.24 -8.04
CA ILE A 52 5.63 -1.23 -6.99
C ILE A 52 6.35 -1.73 -5.74
N GLU A 53 7.39 -1.01 -5.34
CA GLU A 53 8.09 -1.28 -4.09
C GLU A 53 7.27 -0.67 -2.96
N ALA A 54 6.98 -1.46 -1.92
CA ALA A 54 6.15 -1.03 -0.81
C ALA A 54 6.80 -1.37 0.52
N ASN A 55 6.66 -0.44 1.46
CA ASN A 55 7.00 -0.63 2.85
C ASN A 55 5.81 -0.21 3.70
N PHE A 56 5.66 -0.81 4.86
CA PHE A 56 4.60 -0.40 5.78
C PHE A 56 5.11 -0.29 7.20
N GLU A 57 4.42 0.57 7.96
CA GLU A 57 4.66 0.71 9.39
C GLU A 57 3.30 0.72 10.08
N ARG A 58 3.10 -0.17 11.04
CA ARG A 58 1.88 -0.19 11.84
C ARG A 58 1.96 0.91 12.89
N GLN A 59 1.05 1.87 12.82
CA GLN A 59 1.04 3.02 13.72
C GLN A 59 0.18 2.76 14.95
N LEU A 60 -1.01 2.24 14.74
CA LEU A 60 -1.91 1.79 15.79
C LEU A 60 -2.29 0.37 15.44
N GLY A 61 -2.85 -0.38 16.36
CA GLY A 61 -3.18 -1.78 16.09
C GLY A 61 -4.00 -2.00 14.82
N PHE A 62 -4.75 -1.01 14.39
CA PHE A 62 -5.67 -1.10 13.24
C PHE A 62 -5.31 -0.20 12.06
N VAL A 63 -4.20 0.54 12.12
CA VAL A 63 -3.78 1.43 11.01
C VAL A 63 -2.36 1.08 10.59
N ALA A 64 -2.14 0.95 9.29
CA ALA A 64 -0.83 0.77 8.72
C ALA A 64 -0.56 1.90 7.72
N HIS A 65 0.61 2.49 7.82
CA HIS A 65 1.06 3.54 6.90
C HIS A 65 1.94 2.89 5.83
N PHE A 66 1.55 3.02 4.58
CA PHE A 66 2.27 2.46 3.45
C PHE A 66 3.04 3.54 2.71
N LYS A 67 4.26 3.21 2.34
CA LYS A 67 5.10 4.03 1.45
C LYS A 67 5.33 3.22 0.19
N LEU A 68 4.95 3.77 -0.96
CA LEU A 68 5.06 3.12 -2.25
C LEU A 68 6.04 3.86 -3.14
N ARG A 69 6.77 3.12 -3.96
CA ARG A 69 7.66 3.68 -4.97
C ARG A 69 7.61 2.79 -6.20
N TRP A 70 7.60 3.41 -7.36
CA TRP A 70 7.58 2.71 -8.64
C TRP A 70 8.48 3.41 -9.65
N ALA A 71 8.76 2.71 -10.75
CA ALA A 71 9.58 3.28 -11.81
C ALA A 71 8.79 4.26 -12.68
#